data_a1eac2430c6b1c32a21654b52a9131a2
#
_entry.id   a1eac2430c6b1c32a21654b52a9131a2
#
_cell.length_a   1.000
_cell.length_b   1.000
_cell.length_c   1.000
_cell.angle_alpha   90.00
_cell.angle_beta   90.00
_cell.angle_gamma   90.00
#
_symmetry.space_group_name_H-M   'P 1'
#
loop_
_entity.id
_entity.type
_entity.pdbx_description
1 polymer ?
#
loop_
_entity_poly.entity_id
_entity_poly.type
_entity_poly.pdbx_seq_one_letter_code
_entity_poly.pdbx_strand_id
1 'polypeptide(L)'
;VDYETLITIYDQLYNKEKEMKEAEYKGKDVELNQPMRGDVKKYKVYVKDPQTKNIKKVNFGDKNMEIKRDDPERRKAFRARHNCDQKKDKTTPGYWSCKFWSTKNVSDLLKEVIEPEAVDVSSIQFHDELCPLIWDNNKMKEEVRKTLLKNAKKFIEFSDLENLKFKDIILTGSMANYNYNENSDLDVHIVLDFNQIADDEEFVNDYLRMKKSIWNDRYLIQVKGHEVEMYYQNADEPHYSTGTFSLMNNKWINEPTKKIIDVNVEAIKEKGGQLMYEIDDLADIIDSEDFLEKYNTLKDKIKKMRQSGLETGGEFSTENLTFKVLRNNGYLGKLINLKEDYLTKELSLN
;
A
#
# COMPACT_ATOMS: atom_id res chain seq x y z
N VAL A 1 -19.92 13.23 31.47
CA VAL A 1 -18.63 13.03 32.16
C VAL A 1 -18.19 14.44 32.52
N ASP A 2 -17.96 14.70 33.80
CA ASP A 2 -17.51 16.00 34.24
C ASP A 2 -16.03 16.25 33.89
N TYR A 3 -15.62 17.50 33.92
CA TYR A 3 -14.27 17.93 33.52
C TYR A 3 -13.16 17.31 34.38
N GLU A 4 -13.40 17.07 35.66
CA GLU A 4 -12.43 16.44 36.56
C GLU A 4 -12.21 14.95 36.22
N THR A 5 -13.29 14.24 35.86
CA THR A 5 -13.19 12.86 35.38
C THR A 5 -12.40 12.75 34.08
N LEU A 6 -12.56 13.72 33.15
CA LEU A 6 -11.78 13.77 31.90
C LEU A 6 -10.30 14.05 32.15
N ILE A 7 -9.96 14.95 33.07
CA ILE A 7 -8.58 15.22 33.48
C ILE A 7 -7.96 13.98 34.11
N THR A 8 -8.68 13.32 35.00
CA THR A 8 -8.19 12.09 35.66
C THR A 8 -7.93 10.97 34.64
N ILE A 9 -8.80 10.78 33.65
CA ILE A 9 -8.63 9.81 32.56
C ILE A 9 -7.42 10.22 31.68
N TYR A 10 -7.31 11.49 31.34
CA TYR A 10 -6.19 12.02 30.56
C TYR A 10 -4.84 11.81 31.28
N ASP A 11 -4.77 12.15 32.56
CA ASP A 11 -3.56 11.94 33.36
C ASP A 11 -3.19 10.46 33.52
N GLN A 12 -4.19 9.60 33.67
CA GLN A 12 -3.96 8.14 33.71
C GLN A 12 -3.46 7.61 32.39
N LEU A 13 -4.00 8.08 31.25
CA LEU A 13 -3.55 7.70 29.92
C LEU A 13 -2.16 8.27 29.62
N TYR A 14 -1.92 9.54 29.94
CA TYR A 14 -0.64 10.22 29.73
C TYR A 14 0.49 9.58 30.55
N ASN A 15 0.24 9.28 31.84
CA ASN A 15 1.21 8.61 32.69
C ASN A 15 1.46 7.16 32.24
N LYS A 16 0.43 6.47 31.73
CA LYS A 16 0.57 5.12 31.16
C LYS A 16 1.38 5.13 29.86
N GLU A 17 1.21 6.14 29.01
CA GLU A 17 2.05 6.35 27.83
C GLU A 17 3.50 6.70 28.20
N LYS A 18 3.69 7.52 29.23
CA LYS A 18 5.01 7.92 29.73
C LYS A 18 5.77 6.72 30.33
N GLU A 19 5.09 5.86 31.11
CA GLU A 19 5.69 4.63 31.63
C GLU A 19 6.06 3.62 30.51
N MET A 20 5.39 3.65 29.35
CA MET A 20 5.74 2.82 28.19
C MET A 20 6.91 3.37 27.39
N LYS A 21 7.18 4.69 27.44
CA LYS A 21 8.25 5.36 26.67
C LYS A 21 9.61 5.47 27.38
N GLU A 22 9.71 5.11 28.65
CA GLU A 22 10.93 5.30 29.45
C GLU A 22 11.81 4.05 29.61
N ALA A 23 11.75 3.10 28.68
CA ALA A 23 12.61 1.93 28.73
C ALA A 23 13.69 2.01 27.66
N GLU A 24 14.96 2.05 28.08
CA GLU A 24 16.10 2.05 27.18
C GLU A 24 16.79 0.66 27.20
N TYR A 25 17.08 0.13 26.02
CA TYR A 25 17.86 -1.08 25.84
C TYR A 25 19.02 -0.85 24.87
N LYS A 26 20.25 -0.89 25.39
CA LYS A 26 21.48 -0.68 24.61
C LYS A 26 21.50 0.64 23.82
N GLY A 27 21.06 1.75 24.43
CA GLY A 27 21.05 3.07 23.81
C GLY A 27 19.87 3.33 22.86
N LYS A 28 18.86 2.47 22.87
CA LYS A 28 17.64 2.62 22.06
C LYS A 28 16.41 2.58 22.96
N ASP A 29 15.49 3.48 22.71
CA ASP A 29 14.18 3.46 23.35
C ASP A 29 13.41 2.23 22.88
N VAL A 30 12.81 1.51 23.83
CA VAL A 30 12.06 0.27 23.55
C VAL A 30 10.74 0.25 24.32
N GLU A 31 9.73 -0.30 23.68
CA GLU A 31 8.44 -0.55 24.33
C GLU A 31 8.44 -1.86 25.11
N LEU A 32 7.91 -1.80 26.34
CA LEU A 32 7.88 -2.97 27.22
C LEU A 32 6.62 -3.82 27.02
N ASN A 33 6.78 -5.14 27.17
CA ASN A 33 5.70 -6.13 27.08
C ASN A 33 4.97 -6.18 25.74
N GLN A 34 5.59 -5.66 24.71
CA GLN A 34 5.09 -5.56 23.36
C GLN A 34 5.90 -6.53 22.48
N PRO A 35 5.35 -7.68 22.08
CA PRO A 35 6.01 -8.56 21.13
C PRO A 35 6.15 -7.89 19.77
N MET A 36 7.28 -8.09 19.14
CA MET A 36 7.60 -7.62 17.79
C MET A 36 8.38 -8.71 17.03
N ARG A 37 8.60 -8.54 15.73
CA ARG A 37 9.44 -9.45 14.94
C ARG A 37 10.85 -9.48 15.51
N GLY A 38 11.45 -10.65 15.46
CA GLY A 38 12.76 -10.90 16.03
C GLY A 38 13.84 -11.03 14.98
N ASP A 39 15.00 -10.51 15.30
CA ASP A 39 16.25 -10.65 14.54
C ASP A 39 16.87 -12.06 14.70
N VAL A 40 16.82 -12.65 15.89
CA VAL A 40 17.42 -13.96 16.21
C VAL A 40 16.40 -15.11 16.13
N LYS A 41 15.18 -14.88 16.61
CA LYS A 41 14.03 -15.80 16.55
C LYS A 41 12.90 -15.12 15.81
N LYS A 42 11.79 -15.82 15.53
CA LYS A 42 10.63 -15.29 14.82
C LYS A 42 10.06 -14.02 15.46
N TYR A 43 10.12 -13.94 16.80
CA TYR A 43 9.64 -12.81 17.59
C TYR A 43 10.63 -12.43 18.70
N LYS A 44 10.58 -11.18 19.10
CA LYS A 44 11.28 -10.61 20.28
C LYS A 44 10.31 -9.77 21.09
N VAL A 45 10.63 -9.54 22.37
CA VAL A 45 9.91 -8.62 23.24
C VAL A 45 10.87 -8.08 24.29
N TYR A 46 10.71 -6.83 24.64
CA TYR A 46 11.45 -6.23 25.75
C TYR A 46 10.59 -6.28 27.01
N VAL A 47 11.15 -6.76 28.10
CA VAL A 47 10.46 -6.90 29.37
C VAL A 47 11.33 -6.37 30.48
N LYS A 48 10.71 -5.73 31.48
CA LYS A 48 11.42 -5.33 32.69
C LYS A 48 11.48 -6.53 33.62
N ASP A 49 12.69 -6.93 33.97
CA ASP A 49 12.89 -8.01 34.93
C ASP A 49 12.43 -7.54 36.32
N PRO A 50 11.49 -8.23 36.98
CA PRO A 50 10.94 -7.79 38.25
C PRO A 50 11.93 -7.81 39.39
N GLN A 51 12.99 -8.63 39.30
CA GLN A 51 14.02 -8.75 40.34
C GLN A 51 15.15 -7.72 40.16
N THR A 52 15.71 -7.69 38.95
CA THR A 52 16.88 -6.80 38.65
C THR A 52 16.51 -5.41 38.21
N LYS A 53 15.21 -5.18 37.84
CA LYS A 53 14.68 -3.96 37.22
C LYS A 53 15.28 -3.61 35.85
N ASN A 54 16.19 -4.43 35.34
CA ASN A 54 16.82 -4.21 34.04
C ASN A 54 15.88 -4.64 32.90
N ILE A 55 16.08 -4.03 31.74
CA ILE A 55 15.36 -4.41 30.52
C ILE A 55 16.03 -5.63 29.90
N LYS A 56 15.24 -6.67 29.68
CA LYS A 56 15.65 -7.93 29.06
C LYS A 56 14.99 -8.11 27.71
N LYS A 57 15.78 -8.43 26.68
CA LYS A 57 15.28 -8.86 25.38
C LYS A 57 14.99 -10.37 25.41
N VAL A 58 13.76 -10.76 25.17
CA VAL A 58 13.32 -12.15 25.12
C VAL A 58 13.01 -12.51 23.68
N ASN A 59 13.77 -13.45 23.11
CA ASN A 59 13.53 -13.96 21.76
C ASN A 59 12.75 -15.27 21.84
N PHE A 60 11.71 -15.44 21.00
CA PHE A 60 10.86 -16.62 21.00
C PHE A 60 10.29 -16.94 19.61
N GLY A 61 9.70 -18.16 19.46
CA GLY A 61 9.19 -18.66 18.19
C GLY A 61 10.29 -19.19 17.25
N ASP A 62 9.92 -20.10 16.36
CA ASP A 62 10.79 -20.67 15.34
C ASP A 62 10.55 -19.91 14.01
N LYS A 63 11.63 -19.49 13.35
CA LYS A 63 11.55 -18.73 12.08
C LYS A 63 10.88 -19.54 10.96
N ASN A 64 11.07 -20.85 10.95
CA ASN A 64 10.62 -21.75 9.90
C ASN A 64 9.26 -22.38 10.17
N MET A 65 8.65 -22.11 11.34
CA MET A 65 7.39 -22.72 11.71
C MET A 65 6.24 -21.70 11.73
N GLU A 66 5.13 -22.07 11.10
CA GLU A 66 3.87 -21.34 11.22
C GLU A 66 3.15 -21.70 12.52
N ILE A 67 2.52 -20.73 13.14
CA ILE A 67 1.67 -20.94 14.31
C ILE A 67 0.28 -21.36 13.84
N LYS A 68 0.02 -22.67 13.77
CA LYS A 68 -1.28 -23.23 13.35
C LYS A 68 -2.28 -23.25 14.52
N ARG A 69 -2.48 -22.09 15.14
CA ARG A 69 -3.35 -21.92 16.31
C ARG A 69 -4.85 -21.97 15.99
N ASP A 70 -5.22 -21.73 14.71
CA ASP A 70 -6.60 -21.75 14.23
C ASP A 70 -7.16 -23.19 14.23
N ASP A 71 -6.28 -24.19 14.28
CA ASP A 71 -6.63 -25.57 14.54
C ASP A 71 -6.78 -25.78 16.07
N PRO A 72 -8.01 -25.98 16.59
CA PRO A 72 -8.26 -26.11 18.02
C PRO A 72 -7.54 -27.29 18.67
N GLU A 73 -7.37 -28.41 17.95
CA GLU A 73 -6.71 -29.62 18.48
C GLU A 73 -5.20 -29.39 18.59
N ARG A 74 -4.59 -28.80 17.56
CA ARG A 74 -3.16 -28.43 17.60
C ARG A 74 -2.87 -27.40 18.67
N ARG A 75 -3.74 -26.40 18.81
CA ARG A 75 -3.63 -25.42 19.89
C ARG A 75 -3.70 -26.06 21.26
N LYS A 76 -4.69 -26.94 21.50
CA LYS A 76 -4.84 -27.70 22.75
C LYS A 76 -3.61 -28.57 23.03
N ALA A 77 -3.15 -29.32 22.03
CA ALA A 77 -1.98 -30.18 22.14
C ALA A 77 -0.69 -29.40 22.45
N PHE A 78 -0.46 -28.24 21.78
CA PHE A 78 0.67 -27.36 22.06
C PHE A 78 0.62 -26.85 23.51
N ARG A 79 -0.52 -26.29 23.94
CA ARG A 79 -0.69 -25.71 25.26
C ARG A 79 -0.49 -26.73 26.37
N ALA A 80 -1.00 -27.95 26.17
CA ALA A 80 -0.80 -29.06 27.11
C ALA A 80 0.67 -29.51 27.19
N ARG A 81 1.32 -29.73 26.04
CA ARG A 81 2.73 -30.13 25.95
C ARG A 81 3.68 -29.13 26.61
N HIS A 82 3.39 -27.84 26.48
CA HIS A 82 4.23 -26.78 27.02
C HIS A 82 3.80 -26.26 28.39
N ASN A 83 2.81 -26.87 29.01
CA ASN A 83 2.25 -26.46 30.33
C ASN A 83 1.94 -24.95 30.36
N CYS A 84 1.24 -24.46 29.34
CA CYS A 84 1.05 -23.04 29.14
C CYS A 84 0.34 -22.32 30.29
N ASP A 85 -0.55 -22.99 30.99
CA ASP A 85 -1.30 -22.42 32.11
C ASP A 85 -0.42 -22.12 33.34
N GLN A 86 0.76 -22.73 33.39
CA GLN A 86 1.77 -22.49 34.44
C GLN A 86 2.84 -21.47 34.04
N LYS A 87 2.91 -21.07 32.75
CA LYS A 87 3.90 -20.12 32.26
C LYS A 87 3.47 -18.69 32.55
N LYS A 88 3.90 -18.14 33.69
CA LYS A 88 3.55 -16.78 34.14
C LYS A 88 4.71 -15.79 34.10
N ASP A 89 5.95 -16.26 33.96
CA ASP A 89 7.14 -15.42 33.92
C ASP A 89 7.37 -14.84 32.52
N LYS A 90 7.13 -13.53 32.38
CA LYS A 90 7.29 -12.77 31.13
C LYS A 90 8.75 -12.67 30.66
N THR A 91 9.73 -12.93 31.53
CA THR A 91 11.14 -12.89 31.17
C THR A 91 11.60 -14.16 30.43
N THR A 92 10.70 -15.09 30.18
CA THR A 92 10.98 -16.38 29.54
C THR A 92 10.32 -16.49 28.15
N PRO A 93 10.99 -17.15 27.17
CA PRO A 93 10.43 -17.43 25.86
C PRO A 93 9.13 -18.24 25.91
N GLY A 94 9.04 -19.16 26.91
CA GLY A 94 7.88 -20.04 27.07
C GLY A 94 6.57 -19.31 27.35
N TYR A 95 6.60 -18.23 28.14
CA TYR A 95 5.44 -17.36 28.37
C TYR A 95 4.90 -16.79 27.07
N TRP A 96 5.77 -16.19 26.26
CA TRP A 96 5.39 -15.52 25.02
C TRP A 96 4.94 -16.50 23.95
N SER A 97 5.62 -17.63 23.80
CA SER A 97 5.17 -18.70 22.90
C SER A 97 3.76 -19.19 23.28
N CYS A 98 3.49 -19.43 24.55
CA CYS A 98 2.17 -19.81 25.03
C CYS A 98 1.09 -18.74 24.80
N LYS A 99 1.45 -17.45 24.92
CA LYS A 99 0.56 -16.34 24.64
C LYS A 99 0.16 -16.31 23.16
N PHE A 100 1.09 -16.61 22.24
CA PHE A 100 0.83 -16.69 20.80
C PHE A 100 0.01 -17.92 20.38
N TRP A 101 -0.01 -18.98 21.20
CA TRP A 101 -0.90 -20.14 21.05
C TRP A 101 -2.20 -19.99 21.85
N SER A 102 -2.68 -18.77 22.06
CA SER A 102 -3.99 -18.46 22.64
C SER A 102 -5.07 -18.38 21.55
N THR A 103 -6.29 -18.03 21.94
CA THR A 103 -7.41 -17.78 21.01
C THR A 103 -7.33 -16.42 20.31
N LYS A 104 -6.50 -15.48 20.83
CA LYS A 104 -6.33 -14.15 20.23
C LYS A 104 -5.51 -14.23 18.96
N ASN A 105 -5.77 -13.38 17.98
CA ASN A 105 -4.99 -13.31 16.75
C ASN A 105 -3.52 -12.94 17.03
N VAL A 106 -2.59 -13.52 16.24
CA VAL A 106 -1.16 -13.16 16.38
C VAL A 106 -0.97 -11.68 16.07
N SER A 107 -1.70 -11.14 15.09
CA SER A 107 -1.78 -9.72 14.79
C SER A 107 -2.21 -8.86 16.00
N ASP A 108 -3.17 -9.32 16.78
CA ASP A 108 -3.61 -8.61 18.00
C ASP A 108 -2.57 -8.64 19.13
N LEU A 109 -1.60 -9.54 19.03
CA LEU A 109 -0.52 -9.71 20.01
C LEU A 109 0.76 -9.02 19.60
N LEU A 110 0.92 -8.76 18.31
CA LEU A 110 2.01 -8.00 17.72
C LEU A 110 1.54 -6.55 17.58
N LYS A 111 2.21 -5.61 18.19
CA LYS A 111 1.95 -4.17 17.99
C LYS A 111 2.64 -3.61 16.72
N GLU A 112 3.06 -4.47 15.83
CA GLU A 112 3.70 -4.11 14.57
C GLU A 112 2.76 -4.20 13.37
N VAL A 113 1.48 -4.45 13.59
CA VAL A 113 0.46 -4.00 12.65
C VAL A 113 0.43 -2.48 12.83
N ILE A 114 0.72 -1.72 11.77
CA ILE A 114 0.46 -0.29 11.76
C ILE A 114 -0.97 -0.17 12.29
N GLU A 115 -1.12 0.47 13.46
CA GLU A 115 -2.44 0.61 14.09
C GLU A 115 -3.37 1.17 13.01
N PRO A 116 -4.60 0.63 12.83
CA PRO A 116 -5.49 1.11 11.78
C PRO A 116 -5.67 2.64 11.81
N GLU A 117 -5.55 3.26 12.98
CA GLU A 117 -5.57 4.71 13.16
C GLU A 117 -4.35 5.41 12.53
N ALA A 118 -3.19 4.73 12.44
CA ALA A 118 -1.98 5.27 11.83
C ALA A 118 -1.95 5.16 10.30
N VAL A 119 -2.87 4.39 9.72
CA VAL A 119 -2.98 4.27 8.26
C VAL A 119 -3.67 5.53 7.72
N ASP A 120 -2.91 6.35 6.99
CA ASP A 120 -3.47 7.53 6.34
C ASP A 120 -4.40 7.14 5.18
N VAL A 121 -5.68 7.42 5.37
CA VAL A 121 -6.74 7.20 4.39
C VAL A 121 -7.27 8.52 3.81
N SER A 122 -6.60 9.64 4.07
CA SER A 122 -6.98 10.97 3.56
C SER A 122 -7.10 11.04 2.04
N SER A 123 -6.43 10.11 1.37
CA SER A 123 -6.51 9.93 -0.08
C SER A 123 -7.85 9.35 -0.57
N ILE A 124 -8.67 8.78 0.33
CA ILE A 124 -10.01 8.31 0.01
C ILE A 124 -10.96 9.47 0.21
N GLN A 125 -11.13 10.27 -0.84
CA GLN A 125 -12.02 11.43 -0.83
C GLN A 125 -13.10 11.25 -1.90
N PHE A 126 -14.29 11.76 -1.60
CA PHE A 126 -15.41 11.83 -2.53
C PHE A 126 -15.98 13.24 -2.52
N HIS A 127 -16.11 13.81 -3.70
CA HIS A 127 -16.57 15.17 -3.89
C HIS A 127 -17.94 15.22 -4.53
N ASP A 128 -18.64 16.31 -4.31
CA ASP A 128 -19.94 16.57 -4.91
C ASP A 128 -19.86 17.05 -6.36
N GLU A 129 -18.70 17.51 -6.78
CA GLU A 129 -18.41 18.03 -8.11
C GLU A 129 -17.08 17.46 -8.65
N LEU A 130 -16.91 17.47 -9.95
CA LEU A 130 -15.64 17.17 -10.58
C LEU A 130 -14.62 18.26 -10.22
N CYS A 131 -13.32 17.92 -10.25
CA CYS A 131 -12.25 18.83 -9.84
C CYS A 131 -12.40 20.22 -10.51
N PRO A 132 -12.69 21.30 -9.74
CA PRO A 132 -12.96 22.62 -10.31
C PRO A 132 -11.75 23.26 -11.01
N LEU A 133 -10.54 22.75 -10.78
CA LEU A 133 -9.35 23.20 -11.48
C LEU A 133 -9.35 22.75 -12.95
N ILE A 134 -9.94 21.60 -13.24
CA ILE A 134 -9.96 20.94 -14.54
C ILE A 134 -11.30 21.13 -15.26
N TRP A 135 -12.40 21.08 -14.48
CA TRP A 135 -13.76 21.08 -15.00
C TRP A 135 -14.51 22.37 -14.67
N ASP A 136 -15.42 22.76 -15.52
CA ASP A 136 -16.49 23.73 -15.29
C ASP A 136 -17.80 22.97 -15.47
N ASN A 137 -18.43 22.60 -14.34
CA ASN A 137 -19.45 21.57 -14.30
C ASN A 137 -18.92 20.26 -14.95
N ASN A 138 -19.60 19.72 -15.95
CA ASN A 138 -19.17 18.50 -16.66
C ASN A 138 -18.40 18.80 -17.96
N LYS A 139 -17.94 20.02 -18.16
CA LYS A 139 -17.16 20.43 -19.34
C LYS A 139 -15.71 20.68 -18.96
N MET A 140 -14.80 20.04 -19.67
CA MET A 140 -13.38 20.33 -19.46
C MET A 140 -13.03 21.76 -19.88
N LYS A 141 -12.25 22.44 -19.06
CA LYS A 141 -11.72 23.77 -19.40
C LYS A 141 -10.84 23.69 -20.64
N GLU A 142 -11.10 24.56 -21.60
CA GLU A 142 -10.45 24.50 -22.92
C GLU A 142 -8.93 24.66 -22.84
N GLU A 143 -8.42 25.44 -21.91
CA GLU A 143 -6.99 25.60 -21.66
C GLU A 143 -6.33 24.32 -21.19
N VAL A 144 -7.04 23.55 -20.32
CA VAL A 144 -6.58 22.24 -19.82
C VAL A 144 -6.53 21.26 -20.97
N ARG A 145 -7.64 21.12 -21.71
CA ARG A 145 -7.75 20.23 -22.86
C ARG A 145 -6.63 20.47 -23.88
N LYS A 146 -6.43 21.73 -24.28
CA LYS A 146 -5.36 22.10 -25.23
C LYS A 146 -3.97 21.72 -24.73
N THR A 147 -3.73 21.91 -23.42
CA THR A 147 -2.43 21.59 -22.82
C THR A 147 -2.22 20.09 -22.79
N LEU A 148 -3.23 19.28 -22.40
CA LEU A 148 -3.13 17.82 -22.39
C LEU A 148 -2.92 17.27 -23.81
N LEU A 149 -3.64 17.76 -24.82
CA LEU A 149 -3.42 17.39 -26.22
C LEU A 149 -2.02 17.74 -26.72
N LYS A 150 -1.48 18.91 -26.31
CA LYS A 150 -0.09 19.29 -26.63
C LYS A 150 0.91 18.32 -25.99
N ASN A 151 0.69 17.93 -24.75
CA ASN A 151 1.54 16.96 -24.06
C ASN A 151 1.48 15.61 -24.74
N ALA A 152 0.29 15.12 -25.06
CA ALA A 152 0.11 13.84 -25.78
C ALA A 152 0.83 13.84 -27.14
N LYS A 153 0.73 14.96 -27.90
CA LYS A 153 1.46 15.10 -29.16
C LYS A 153 2.97 15.00 -28.97
N LYS A 154 3.52 15.63 -27.92
CA LYS A 154 4.95 15.58 -27.63
C LYS A 154 5.39 14.19 -27.16
N PHE A 155 4.55 13.46 -26.44
CA PHE A 155 4.84 12.08 -26.06
C PHE A 155 4.81 11.12 -27.25
N ILE A 156 3.88 11.32 -28.19
CA ILE A 156 3.83 10.59 -29.47
C ILE A 156 5.12 10.82 -30.27
N GLU A 157 5.54 12.09 -30.43
CA GLU A 157 6.80 12.46 -31.10
C GLU A 157 8.01 11.81 -30.40
N PHE A 158 8.07 11.84 -29.08
CA PHE A 158 9.14 11.21 -28.30
C PHE A 158 9.18 9.68 -28.48
N SER A 159 8.04 9.08 -28.76
CA SER A 159 7.90 7.62 -28.94
C SER A 159 8.14 7.15 -30.38
N ASP A 160 8.40 8.08 -31.32
CA ASP A 160 8.58 7.80 -32.74
C ASP A 160 7.33 7.12 -33.39
N LEU A 161 6.12 7.53 -32.96
CA LEU A 161 4.86 6.92 -33.36
C LEU A 161 3.93 7.84 -34.16
N GLU A 162 4.43 9.00 -34.66
CA GLU A 162 3.62 10.04 -35.31
C GLU A 162 2.88 9.54 -36.58
N ASN A 163 3.39 8.51 -37.18
CA ASN A 163 2.84 7.95 -38.43
C ASN A 163 1.69 6.97 -38.20
N LEU A 164 1.35 6.66 -36.95
CA LEU A 164 0.28 5.72 -36.59
C LEU A 164 -1.08 6.41 -36.51
N LYS A 165 -2.13 5.62 -36.60
CA LYS A 165 -3.51 6.08 -36.45
C LYS A 165 -3.95 5.88 -34.99
N PHE A 166 -4.27 6.98 -34.33
CA PHE A 166 -4.80 6.96 -32.97
C PHE A 166 -6.33 6.91 -33.00
N LYS A 167 -6.93 6.05 -32.18
CA LYS A 167 -8.39 5.99 -32.05
C LYS A 167 -8.92 7.15 -31.22
N ASP A 168 -8.26 7.47 -30.10
CA ASP A 168 -8.58 8.62 -29.26
C ASP A 168 -7.38 8.99 -28.36
N ILE A 169 -7.49 10.14 -27.73
CA ILE A 169 -6.68 10.54 -26.57
C ILE A 169 -7.68 10.83 -25.46
N ILE A 170 -7.59 10.12 -24.35
CA ILE A 170 -8.59 10.17 -23.30
C ILE A 170 -7.97 10.58 -21.95
N LEU A 171 -8.75 11.29 -21.14
CA LEU A 171 -8.49 11.47 -19.72
C LEU A 171 -9.36 10.47 -18.95
N THR A 172 -8.74 9.78 -18.01
CA THR A 172 -9.38 8.79 -17.15
C THR A 172 -8.92 8.94 -15.69
N GLY A 173 -9.16 7.96 -14.85
CA GLY A 173 -8.71 7.98 -13.45
C GLY A 173 -9.53 8.89 -12.54
N SER A 174 -8.95 9.21 -11.38
CA SER A 174 -9.66 9.99 -10.35
C SER A 174 -10.00 11.41 -10.78
N MET A 175 -9.16 12.04 -11.61
CA MET A 175 -9.41 13.40 -12.11
C MET A 175 -10.53 13.48 -13.17
N ALA A 176 -10.95 12.36 -13.72
CA ALA A 176 -12.14 12.20 -14.54
C ALA A 176 -13.34 11.68 -13.73
N ASN A 177 -13.28 11.76 -12.40
CA ASN A 177 -14.28 11.22 -11.49
C ASN A 177 -14.43 12.10 -10.23
N TYR A 178 -15.29 11.69 -9.30
CA TYR A 178 -15.59 12.39 -8.05
C TYR A 178 -14.68 11.97 -6.88
N ASN A 179 -13.68 11.10 -7.10
CA ASN A 179 -12.77 10.57 -6.08
C ASN A 179 -11.33 11.09 -6.22
N TYR A 180 -11.18 12.29 -6.74
CA TYR A 180 -9.89 12.97 -6.82
C TYR A 180 -9.46 13.51 -5.44
N ASN A 181 -8.17 13.78 -5.30
CA ASN A 181 -7.58 14.51 -4.18
C ASN A 181 -6.44 15.40 -4.70
N GLU A 182 -5.80 16.17 -3.82
CA GLU A 182 -4.72 17.10 -4.19
C GLU A 182 -3.49 16.42 -4.82
N ASN A 183 -3.26 15.13 -4.55
CA ASN A 183 -2.17 14.33 -5.09
C ASN A 183 -2.61 13.46 -6.29
N SER A 184 -3.81 13.68 -6.82
CA SER A 184 -4.28 12.93 -7.98
C SER A 184 -3.59 13.36 -9.25
N ASP A 185 -3.16 12.39 -10.05
CA ASP A 185 -2.53 12.58 -11.34
C ASP A 185 -3.58 12.75 -12.45
N LEU A 186 -3.19 13.38 -13.55
CA LEU A 186 -3.97 13.44 -14.78
C LEU A 186 -3.56 12.28 -15.68
N ASP A 187 -4.30 11.18 -15.61
CA ASP A 187 -4.07 9.95 -16.39
C ASP A 187 -4.51 10.15 -17.84
N VAL A 188 -3.58 10.41 -18.74
CA VAL A 188 -3.85 10.63 -20.17
C VAL A 188 -3.42 9.40 -20.96
N HIS A 189 -4.40 8.73 -21.56
CA HIS A 189 -4.18 7.54 -22.36
C HIS A 189 -4.29 7.85 -23.86
N ILE A 190 -3.29 7.43 -24.62
CA ILE A 190 -3.27 7.48 -26.08
C ILE A 190 -3.71 6.11 -26.57
N VAL A 191 -4.91 6.06 -27.14
CA VAL A 191 -5.56 4.82 -27.55
C VAL A 191 -5.26 4.52 -29.00
N LEU A 192 -4.64 3.36 -29.27
CA LEU A 192 -4.35 2.91 -30.63
C LEU A 192 -4.40 1.38 -30.69
N ASP A 193 -4.50 0.85 -31.91
CA ASP A 193 -4.37 -0.58 -32.16
C ASP A 193 -2.87 -0.93 -32.17
N PHE A 194 -2.44 -1.77 -31.23
CA PHE A 194 -1.04 -2.16 -31.05
C PHE A 194 -0.50 -2.99 -32.22
N ASN A 195 -1.37 -3.65 -32.99
CA ASN A 195 -0.98 -4.37 -34.21
C ASN A 195 -0.39 -3.43 -35.30
N GLN A 196 -0.60 -2.10 -35.20
CA GLN A 196 0.05 -1.15 -36.09
C GLN A 196 1.56 -1.02 -35.82
N ILE A 197 2.04 -1.44 -34.65
CA ILE A 197 3.45 -1.37 -34.25
C ILE A 197 4.17 -2.67 -34.62
N ALA A 198 3.68 -3.79 -34.12
CA ALA A 198 4.17 -5.14 -34.45
C ALA A 198 3.11 -6.20 -34.08
N ASP A 199 3.28 -7.41 -34.64
CA ASP A 199 2.42 -8.57 -34.32
C ASP A 199 2.73 -9.19 -32.96
N ASP A 200 3.90 -8.93 -32.39
CA ASP A 200 4.33 -9.41 -31.07
C ASP A 200 3.79 -8.48 -29.97
N GLU A 201 2.69 -8.88 -29.37
CA GLU A 201 2.01 -8.10 -28.35
C GLU A 201 2.88 -7.86 -27.09
N GLU A 202 3.68 -8.85 -26.68
CA GLU A 202 4.57 -8.73 -25.51
C GLU A 202 5.65 -7.69 -25.79
N PHE A 203 6.28 -7.75 -26.95
CA PHE A 203 7.26 -6.77 -27.39
C PHE A 203 6.69 -5.35 -27.44
N VAL A 204 5.49 -5.19 -28.01
CA VAL A 204 4.82 -3.89 -28.10
C VAL A 204 4.52 -3.34 -26.71
N ASN A 205 3.99 -4.14 -25.82
CA ASN A 205 3.70 -3.75 -24.44
C ASN A 205 4.96 -3.31 -23.68
N ASP A 206 6.06 -4.05 -23.84
CA ASP A 206 7.32 -3.71 -23.17
C ASP A 206 7.94 -2.44 -23.76
N TYR A 207 7.92 -2.27 -25.07
CA TYR A 207 8.39 -1.06 -25.74
C TYR A 207 7.62 0.18 -25.26
N LEU A 208 6.29 0.12 -25.28
CA LEU A 208 5.44 1.25 -24.88
C LEU A 208 5.55 1.56 -23.37
N ARG A 209 5.69 0.53 -22.54
CA ARG A 209 5.93 0.68 -21.11
C ARG A 209 7.27 1.36 -20.82
N MET A 210 8.31 0.99 -21.55
CA MET A 210 9.63 1.62 -21.47
C MET A 210 9.56 3.09 -21.90
N LYS A 211 8.90 3.41 -23.04
CA LYS A 211 8.73 4.80 -23.49
C LYS A 211 7.97 5.63 -22.46
N LYS A 212 6.90 5.09 -21.87
CA LYS A 212 6.17 5.72 -20.76
C LYS A 212 7.08 6.01 -19.56
N SER A 213 7.83 5.02 -19.09
CA SER A 213 8.71 5.18 -17.92
C SER A 213 9.73 6.27 -18.15
N ILE A 214 10.44 6.22 -19.27
CA ILE A 214 11.46 7.22 -19.61
C ILE A 214 10.87 8.62 -19.72
N TRP A 215 9.65 8.75 -20.28
CA TRP A 215 8.99 10.05 -20.41
C TRP A 215 8.59 10.61 -19.05
N ASN A 216 7.85 9.85 -18.26
CA ASN A 216 7.34 10.30 -16.96
C ASN A 216 8.48 10.56 -15.96
N ASP A 217 9.55 9.76 -15.98
CA ASP A 217 10.73 10.00 -15.13
C ASP A 217 11.53 11.23 -15.54
N ARG A 218 11.56 11.54 -16.86
CA ARG A 218 12.32 12.68 -17.40
C ARG A 218 11.60 14.01 -17.28
N TYR A 219 10.28 14.01 -17.44
CA TYR A 219 9.48 15.22 -17.54
C TYR A 219 8.39 15.26 -16.46
N LEU A 220 8.61 16.06 -15.43
CA LEU A 220 7.61 16.37 -14.40
C LEU A 220 6.64 17.42 -14.93
N ILE A 221 5.69 17.00 -15.76
CA ILE A 221 4.73 17.89 -16.39
C ILE A 221 3.55 18.07 -15.45
N GLN A 222 3.22 19.32 -15.13
CA GLN A 222 2.08 19.66 -14.29
C GLN A 222 1.06 20.53 -15.04
N VAL A 223 -0.22 20.24 -14.80
CA VAL A 223 -1.36 21.05 -15.28
C VAL A 223 -2.25 21.35 -14.08
N LYS A 224 -2.38 22.65 -13.77
CA LYS A 224 -3.13 23.14 -12.60
C LYS A 224 -2.66 22.53 -11.26
N GLY A 225 -1.37 22.22 -11.13
CA GLY A 225 -0.77 21.62 -9.92
C GLY A 225 -0.81 20.10 -9.87
N HIS A 226 -1.48 19.45 -10.82
CA HIS A 226 -1.55 17.99 -10.92
C HIS A 226 -0.55 17.47 -11.95
N GLU A 227 0.15 16.38 -11.61
CA GLU A 227 1.09 15.73 -12.52
C GLU A 227 0.35 15.06 -13.68
N VAL A 228 0.95 15.09 -14.87
CA VAL A 228 0.38 14.46 -16.07
C VAL A 228 1.14 13.19 -16.36
N GLU A 229 0.47 12.05 -16.19
CA GLU A 229 1.00 10.76 -16.59
C GLU A 229 0.48 10.34 -17.97
N MET A 230 1.43 10.00 -18.86
CA MET A 230 1.12 9.56 -20.23
C MET A 230 1.16 8.04 -20.32
N TYR A 231 0.17 7.46 -20.99
CA TYR A 231 0.05 6.02 -21.23
C TYR A 231 -0.30 5.72 -22.69
N TYR A 232 0.19 4.60 -23.20
CA TYR A 232 -0.38 3.98 -24.37
C TYR A 232 -1.33 2.88 -23.94
N GLN A 233 -2.50 2.80 -24.59
CA GLN A 233 -3.52 1.81 -24.30
C GLN A 233 -3.94 1.11 -25.59
N ASN A 234 -3.98 -0.24 -25.58
CA ASN A 234 -4.54 -0.96 -26.69
C ASN A 234 -6.03 -0.69 -26.82
N ALA A 235 -6.48 -0.50 -28.02
CA ALA A 235 -7.85 -0.14 -28.33
C ALA A 235 -8.89 -1.18 -27.88
N ASP A 236 -8.47 -2.41 -27.70
CA ASP A 236 -9.33 -3.52 -27.28
C ASP A 236 -9.27 -3.77 -25.77
N GLU A 237 -8.42 -3.02 -25.02
CA GLU A 237 -8.36 -3.12 -23.57
C GLU A 237 -9.61 -2.53 -22.90
N PRO A 238 -10.19 -3.22 -21.90
CA PRO A 238 -11.33 -2.71 -21.16
C PRO A 238 -10.94 -1.50 -20.30
N HIS A 239 -11.83 -0.53 -20.19
CA HIS A 239 -11.71 0.61 -19.26
C HIS A 239 -12.35 0.25 -17.91
N TYR A 240 -11.55 0.25 -16.85
CA TYR A 240 -12.05 0.01 -15.49
C TYR A 240 -12.52 1.28 -14.77
N SER A 241 -12.13 2.47 -15.26
CA SER A 241 -12.59 3.75 -14.72
C SER A 241 -14.02 4.03 -15.14
N THR A 242 -14.84 4.52 -14.21
CA THR A 242 -16.23 4.92 -14.49
C THR A 242 -16.30 6.25 -15.24
N GLY A 243 -15.27 7.11 -15.14
CA GLY A 243 -15.14 8.36 -15.89
C GLY A 243 -14.10 8.25 -16.99
N THR A 244 -14.52 8.50 -18.25
CA THR A 244 -13.61 8.53 -19.41
C THR A 244 -14.01 9.66 -20.34
N PHE A 245 -13.10 10.62 -20.57
CA PHE A 245 -13.35 11.81 -21.39
C PHE A 245 -12.44 11.82 -22.61
N SER A 246 -13.04 11.93 -23.80
CA SER A 246 -12.29 12.11 -25.06
C SER A 246 -11.75 13.53 -25.18
N LEU A 247 -10.43 13.66 -25.15
CA LEU A 247 -9.76 14.94 -25.40
C LEU A 247 -9.83 15.32 -26.87
N MET A 248 -9.79 14.36 -27.79
CA MET A 248 -9.91 14.62 -29.23
C MET A 248 -11.29 15.16 -29.59
N ASN A 249 -12.34 14.51 -29.10
CA ASN A 249 -13.73 14.82 -29.45
C ASN A 249 -14.39 15.82 -28.48
N ASN A 250 -13.70 16.23 -27.39
CA ASN A 250 -14.20 17.12 -26.35
C ASN A 250 -15.55 16.69 -25.77
N LYS A 251 -15.67 15.41 -25.44
CA LYS A 251 -16.91 14.84 -24.90
C LYS A 251 -16.65 13.64 -24.02
N TRP A 252 -17.57 13.36 -23.13
CA TRP A 252 -17.57 12.13 -22.36
C TRP A 252 -17.80 10.91 -23.26
N ILE A 253 -16.98 9.88 -23.07
CA ILE A 253 -17.20 8.54 -23.56
C ILE A 253 -18.07 7.80 -22.53
N ASN A 254 -17.62 7.84 -21.27
CA ASN A 254 -18.39 7.42 -20.11
C ASN A 254 -18.39 8.56 -19.11
N GLU A 255 -19.56 9.15 -18.86
CA GLU A 255 -19.71 10.20 -17.87
C GLU A 255 -19.75 9.56 -16.46
N PRO A 256 -18.93 10.03 -15.51
CA PRO A 256 -18.90 9.46 -14.17
C PRO A 256 -20.24 9.70 -13.47
N THR A 257 -20.75 8.65 -12.84
CA THR A 257 -21.94 8.79 -12.02
C THR A 257 -21.57 9.01 -10.57
N LYS A 258 -22.16 10.05 -9.97
CA LYS A 258 -22.04 10.29 -8.53
C LYS A 258 -22.75 9.15 -7.79
N LYS A 259 -21.98 8.24 -7.24
CA LYS A 259 -22.51 7.18 -6.36
C LYS A 259 -22.22 7.56 -4.91
N ILE A 260 -23.24 7.42 -4.05
CA ILE A 260 -23.01 7.30 -2.62
C ILE A 260 -22.39 5.92 -2.43
N ILE A 261 -21.07 5.87 -2.24
CA ILE A 261 -20.36 4.62 -2.07
C ILE A 261 -20.16 4.45 -0.58
N ASP A 262 -20.77 3.41 -0.04
CA ASP A 262 -20.51 2.97 1.33
C ASP A 262 -19.14 2.25 1.32
N VAL A 263 -18.08 3.02 1.62
CA VAL A 263 -16.71 2.51 1.68
C VAL A 263 -16.45 2.02 3.09
N ASN A 264 -16.15 0.75 3.24
CA ASN A 264 -15.71 0.20 4.51
C ASN A 264 -14.26 0.64 4.82
N VAL A 265 -14.11 1.84 5.38
CA VAL A 265 -12.82 2.45 5.71
C VAL A 265 -12.02 1.60 6.69
N GLU A 266 -12.67 0.97 7.67
CA GLU A 266 -12.01 0.10 8.64
C GLU A 266 -11.38 -1.13 7.96
N ALA A 267 -12.10 -1.79 7.05
CA ALA A 267 -11.55 -2.92 6.30
C ALA A 267 -10.36 -2.50 5.41
N ILE A 268 -10.38 -1.27 4.87
CA ILE A 268 -9.26 -0.73 4.09
C ILE A 268 -8.05 -0.48 4.99
N LYS A 269 -8.25 0.13 6.16
CA LYS A 269 -7.19 0.38 7.14
C LYS A 269 -6.56 -0.91 7.63
N GLU A 270 -7.37 -1.89 8.02
CA GLU A 270 -6.88 -3.21 8.46
C GLU A 270 -6.07 -3.90 7.38
N LYS A 271 -6.62 -3.99 6.16
CA LYS A 271 -5.95 -4.63 5.02
C LYS A 271 -4.69 -3.86 4.59
N GLY A 272 -4.76 -2.53 4.58
CA GLY A 272 -3.63 -1.64 4.28
C GLY A 272 -2.52 -1.79 5.31
N GLY A 273 -2.83 -1.69 6.59
CA GLY A 273 -1.88 -1.87 7.69
C GLY A 273 -1.20 -3.24 7.68
N GLN A 274 -1.96 -4.31 7.36
CA GLN A 274 -1.41 -5.65 7.21
C GLN A 274 -0.37 -5.72 6.07
N LEU A 275 -0.66 -5.13 4.91
CA LEU A 275 0.25 -5.15 3.77
C LEU A 275 1.46 -4.23 3.98
N MET A 276 1.28 -3.07 4.62
CA MET A 276 2.38 -2.19 5.03
C MET A 276 3.36 -2.93 5.94
N TYR A 277 2.80 -3.64 6.91
CA TYR A 277 3.59 -4.48 7.81
C TYR A 277 4.37 -5.58 7.05
N GLU A 278 3.73 -6.29 6.11
CA GLU A 278 4.41 -7.33 5.31
C GLU A 278 5.55 -6.74 4.46
N ILE A 279 5.43 -5.48 4.01
CA ILE A 279 6.50 -4.76 3.30
C ILE A 279 7.64 -4.38 4.27
N ASP A 280 7.31 -3.97 5.50
CA ASP A 280 8.32 -3.68 6.53
C ASP A 280 9.09 -4.94 6.94
N ASP A 281 8.39 -6.08 7.08
CA ASP A 281 8.99 -7.39 7.38
C ASP A 281 9.97 -7.84 6.26
N LEU A 282 9.69 -7.49 5.00
CA LEU A 282 10.62 -7.73 3.90
C LEU A 282 11.92 -6.91 4.04
N ALA A 283 11.83 -5.66 4.48
CA ALA A 283 13.01 -4.82 4.70
C ALA A 283 13.96 -5.44 5.74
N ASP A 284 13.40 -6.07 6.79
CA ASP A 284 14.19 -6.72 7.83
C ASP A 284 14.95 -7.97 7.38
N ILE A 285 14.53 -8.56 6.25
CA ILE A 285 15.13 -9.79 5.70
C ILE A 285 15.84 -9.58 4.36
N ILE A 286 16.13 -8.34 3.98
CA ILE A 286 16.75 -8.00 2.69
C ILE A 286 18.05 -8.77 2.42
N ASP A 287 18.77 -9.16 3.46
CA ASP A 287 20.03 -9.91 3.38
C ASP A 287 19.84 -11.44 3.43
N SER A 288 18.61 -11.94 3.40
CA SER A 288 18.34 -13.37 3.46
C SER A 288 18.25 -13.99 2.07
N GLU A 289 18.63 -15.27 1.96
CA GLU A 289 18.48 -16.07 0.71
C GLU A 289 17.02 -16.14 0.24
N ASP A 290 16.06 -16.05 1.16
CA ASP A 290 14.63 -16.13 0.89
C ASP A 290 14.01 -14.79 0.42
N PHE A 291 14.78 -13.67 0.41
CA PHE A 291 14.24 -12.35 0.15
C PHE A 291 13.48 -12.26 -1.18
N LEU A 292 14.09 -12.68 -2.29
CA LEU A 292 13.49 -12.58 -3.62
C LEU A 292 12.20 -13.41 -3.76
N GLU A 293 12.16 -14.60 -3.16
CA GLU A 293 10.96 -15.45 -3.17
C GLU A 293 9.81 -14.77 -2.43
N LYS A 294 10.08 -14.25 -1.22
CA LYS A 294 9.09 -13.55 -0.41
C LYS A 294 8.64 -12.23 -1.04
N TYR A 295 9.60 -11.49 -1.62
CA TYR A 295 9.31 -10.27 -2.38
C TYR A 295 8.33 -10.55 -3.53
N ASN A 296 8.63 -11.54 -4.38
CA ASN A 296 7.78 -11.89 -5.51
C ASN A 296 6.39 -12.36 -5.04
N THR A 297 6.33 -13.15 -3.99
CA THR A 297 5.07 -13.62 -3.39
C THR A 297 4.20 -12.44 -2.93
N LEU A 298 4.79 -11.47 -2.21
CA LEU A 298 4.05 -10.30 -1.72
C LEU A 298 3.63 -9.36 -2.86
N LYS A 299 4.54 -9.11 -3.81
CA LYS A 299 4.24 -8.32 -5.02
C LYS A 299 3.06 -8.91 -5.78
N ASP A 300 3.07 -10.23 -6.01
CA ASP A 300 2.00 -10.94 -6.72
C ASP A 300 0.68 -10.93 -5.92
N LYS A 301 0.74 -11.05 -4.60
CA LYS A 301 -0.42 -10.91 -3.70
C LYS A 301 -1.07 -9.55 -3.87
N ILE A 302 -0.29 -8.46 -3.82
CA ILE A 302 -0.78 -7.08 -3.98
C ILE A 302 -1.37 -6.88 -5.39
N LYS A 303 -0.67 -7.37 -6.43
CA LYS A 303 -1.14 -7.28 -7.82
C LYS A 303 -2.48 -8.00 -8.01
N LYS A 304 -2.58 -9.26 -7.56
CA LYS A 304 -3.79 -10.08 -7.67
C LYS A 304 -4.94 -9.49 -6.88
N MET A 305 -4.68 -8.98 -5.68
CA MET A 305 -5.68 -8.29 -4.86
C MET A 305 -6.29 -7.12 -5.63
N ARG A 306 -5.46 -6.22 -6.20
CA ARG A 306 -5.94 -5.07 -6.98
C ARG A 306 -6.74 -5.52 -8.20
N GLN A 307 -6.21 -6.47 -8.97
CA GLN A 307 -6.86 -6.96 -10.18
C GLN A 307 -8.24 -7.56 -9.88
N SER A 308 -8.32 -8.45 -8.91
CA SER A 308 -9.59 -9.04 -8.48
C SER A 308 -10.58 -7.97 -7.98
N GLY A 309 -10.12 -6.98 -7.25
CA GLY A 309 -10.94 -5.86 -6.81
C GLY A 309 -11.52 -5.06 -7.97
N LEU A 310 -10.70 -4.73 -8.97
CA LEU A 310 -11.14 -4.02 -10.17
C LEU A 310 -12.17 -4.82 -10.98
N GLU A 311 -11.96 -6.13 -11.13
CA GLU A 311 -12.85 -7.02 -11.89
C GLU A 311 -14.21 -7.22 -11.20
N THR A 312 -14.24 -7.32 -9.86
CA THR A 312 -15.46 -7.66 -9.11
C THR A 312 -16.22 -6.43 -8.59
N GLY A 313 -15.52 -5.41 -8.10
CA GLY A 313 -16.10 -4.22 -7.46
C GLY A 313 -15.75 -2.89 -8.14
N GLY A 314 -14.92 -2.93 -9.18
CA GLY A 314 -14.47 -1.75 -9.90
C GLY A 314 -13.51 -0.87 -9.09
N GLU A 315 -13.40 0.39 -9.49
CA GLU A 315 -12.44 1.35 -8.91
C GLU A 315 -12.67 1.66 -7.43
N PHE A 316 -13.86 1.41 -6.91
CA PHE A 316 -14.24 1.67 -5.51
C PHE A 316 -14.23 0.42 -4.63
N SER A 317 -13.75 -0.71 -5.14
CA SER A 317 -13.58 -1.91 -4.33
C SER A 317 -12.61 -1.68 -3.17
N THR A 318 -12.85 -2.35 -2.05
CA THR A 318 -11.96 -2.31 -0.87
C THR A 318 -10.51 -2.62 -1.26
N GLU A 319 -10.31 -3.58 -2.17
CA GLU A 319 -9.01 -4.01 -2.67
C GLU A 319 -8.29 -2.91 -3.46
N ASN A 320 -8.99 -2.24 -4.37
CA ASN A 320 -8.39 -1.16 -5.15
C ASN A 320 -8.14 0.09 -4.29
N LEU A 321 -9.04 0.41 -3.36
CA LEU A 321 -8.85 1.50 -2.40
C LEU A 321 -7.69 1.21 -1.44
N THR A 322 -7.54 -0.05 -0.97
CA THR A 322 -6.37 -0.48 -0.20
C THR A 322 -5.07 -0.28 -0.99
N PHE A 323 -5.06 -0.63 -2.28
CA PHE A 323 -3.90 -0.38 -3.13
C PHE A 323 -3.56 1.12 -3.26
N LYS A 324 -4.58 1.98 -3.42
CA LYS A 324 -4.39 3.44 -3.44
C LYS A 324 -3.82 3.95 -2.10
N VAL A 325 -4.30 3.43 -0.98
CA VAL A 325 -3.79 3.76 0.36
C VAL A 325 -2.33 3.34 0.51
N LEU A 326 -1.93 2.14 0.08
CA LEU A 326 -0.53 1.71 0.07
C LEU A 326 0.36 2.65 -0.75
N ARG A 327 -0.11 3.07 -1.94
CA ARG A 327 0.61 4.02 -2.81
C ARG A 327 0.80 5.36 -2.10
N ASN A 328 -0.27 5.93 -1.57
CA ASN A 328 -0.24 7.26 -0.95
C ASN A 328 0.55 7.31 0.36
N ASN A 329 0.63 6.20 1.08
CA ASN A 329 1.51 6.05 2.25
C ASN A 329 2.96 5.69 1.86
N GLY A 330 3.33 5.69 0.57
CA GLY A 330 4.69 5.44 0.08
C GLY A 330 5.15 3.97 0.08
N TYR A 331 4.29 3.03 0.49
CA TYR A 331 4.69 1.62 0.66
C TYR A 331 4.90 0.88 -0.65
N LEU A 332 4.23 1.26 -1.74
CA LEU A 332 4.54 0.68 -3.05
C LEU A 332 5.92 1.12 -3.55
N GLY A 333 6.30 2.40 -3.34
CA GLY A 333 7.66 2.88 -3.60
C GLY A 333 8.69 2.15 -2.74
N LYS A 334 8.43 2.01 -1.43
CA LYS A 334 9.28 1.24 -0.53
C LYS A 334 9.50 -0.19 -1.01
N LEU A 335 8.44 -0.88 -1.46
CA LEU A 335 8.54 -2.24 -1.99
C LEU A 335 9.42 -2.31 -3.24
N ILE A 336 9.33 -1.34 -4.16
CA ILE A 336 10.18 -1.25 -5.35
C ILE A 336 11.63 -1.04 -4.95
N ASN A 337 11.92 -0.07 -4.09
CA ASN A 337 13.26 0.28 -3.63
C ASN A 337 13.96 -0.91 -2.94
N LEU A 338 13.24 -1.70 -2.15
CA LEU A 338 13.80 -2.90 -1.52
C LEU A 338 14.40 -3.89 -2.53
N LYS A 339 13.76 -4.06 -3.68
CA LYS A 339 14.31 -4.93 -4.74
C LYS A 339 15.52 -4.31 -5.40
N GLU A 340 15.50 -3.01 -5.65
CA GLU A 340 16.61 -2.28 -6.26
C GLU A 340 17.85 -2.30 -5.35
N ASP A 341 17.66 -2.07 -4.05
CA ASP A 341 18.71 -2.13 -3.03
C ASP A 341 19.30 -3.54 -2.94
N TYR A 342 18.46 -4.58 -2.92
CA TYR A 342 18.90 -5.98 -2.93
C TYR A 342 19.76 -6.29 -4.16
N LEU A 343 19.26 -5.96 -5.37
CA LEU A 343 19.98 -6.21 -6.62
C LEU A 343 21.28 -5.40 -6.71
N THR A 344 21.25 -4.14 -6.28
CA THR A 344 22.45 -3.30 -6.23
C THR A 344 23.52 -3.91 -5.35
N LYS A 345 23.13 -4.43 -4.19
CA LYS A 345 24.05 -5.09 -3.25
C LYS A 345 24.58 -6.40 -3.80
N GLU A 346 23.71 -7.23 -4.39
CA GLU A 346 24.10 -8.55 -4.94
C GLU A 346 25.04 -8.43 -6.14
N LEU A 347 24.80 -7.42 -6.99
CA LEU A 347 25.57 -7.22 -8.23
C LEU A 347 26.84 -6.36 -8.05
N SER A 348 27.04 -5.77 -6.87
CA SER A 348 28.21 -4.95 -6.55
C SER A 348 29.30 -5.76 -5.88
N LEU A 349 30.54 -5.59 -6.32
CA LEU A 349 31.76 -6.07 -5.63
C LEU A 349 32.22 -4.95 -4.70
N ASN A 350 32.13 -5.13 -3.39
CA ASN A 350 32.65 -4.24 -2.36
C ASN A 350 33.81 -4.91 -1.61
#